data_c138e9169b3a34c39b8add88b705deef
#
_entry.id   c138e9169b3a34c39b8add88b705deef
#
_cell.length_a   1.000
_cell.length_b   1.000
_cell.length_c   1.000
_cell.angle_alpha   90.00
_cell.angle_beta   90.00
_cell.angle_gamma   90.00
#
_symmetry.space_group_name_H-M   'P 1'
#
loop_
_entity.id
_entity.type
_entity.pdbx_description
1 polymer ?
#
loop_
_entity_poly.entity_id
_entity_poly.type
_entity_poly.pdbx_seq_one_letter_code
_entity_poly.pdbx_strand_id
1 'polypeptide(L)'
;MASGAASDAADAQTQSAREANATQLQMYNQTREDNAPFRENGLAANNRLSYLLGLNTSPYGSTGGVGNPNLPPAPTRQQIFDQYEAYLAPNGIDVPYAYLNAHDKAGRDATVDRMYQEAMQQYRNTPAVQADQAAQMADPAYGSLLRNFSASDLNADPVYQSGLQFALSEGEKGINNQAAASGNMLSGATLKALTRFGNDYSTSKAGDAYNRYNNNRQNTYNMLSGAAGGAQVANNNIASAGQNMANQVSQNQIGVGNARAASSIGGANALTGAINGGVNAFQQYNMLNGYNSFMDNASANGFGPAFTQSGIYG
;
A
#
# COMPACT_ATOMS: atom_id res chain seq x y z
N MET A 1 -2.26 29.67 41.03
CA MET A 1 -3.21 29.88 39.91
C MET A 1 -2.53 29.83 38.54
N ALA A 2 -1.38 30.47 38.32
CA ALA A 2 -0.70 30.47 37.01
C ALA A 2 -0.19 29.07 36.54
N SER A 3 0.25 28.22 37.47
CA SER A 3 0.73 26.87 37.14
C SER A 3 -0.40 25.92 36.73
N GLY A 4 -1.63 26.08 37.26
CA GLY A 4 -2.80 25.30 36.85
C GLY A 4 -3.21 25.62 35.40
N ALA A 5 -3.29 26.90 35.05
CA ALA A 5 -3.66 27.31 33.70
C ALA A 5 -2.67 26.82 32.61
N ALA A 6 -1.38 26.76 32.93
CA ALA A 6 -0.36 26.22 31.99
C ALA A 6 -0.48 24.69 31.82
N SER A 7 -0.81 23.98 32.91
CA SER A 7 -1.11 22.53 32.85
C SER A 7 -2.37 22.24 32.05
N ASP A 8 -3.45 22.97 32.31
CA ASP A 8 -4.72 22.81 31.61
C ASP A 8 -4.58 23.09 30.11
N ALA A 9 -3.80 24.10 29.73
CA ALA A 9 -3.50 24.39 28.33
C ALA A 9 -2.69 23.27 27.66
N ALA A 10 -1.69 22.68 28.36
CA ALA A 10 -0.91 21.55 27.84
C ALA A 10 -1.78 20.29 27.68
N ASP A 11 -2.71 20.05 28.60
CA ASP A 11 -3.63 18.92 28.54
C ASP A 11 -4.66 19.09 27.41
N ALA A 12 -5.21 20.30 27.24
CA ALA A 12 -6.09 20.63 26.13
C ALA A 12 -5.38 20.45 24.77
N GLN A 13 -4.12 20.87 24.64
CA GLN A 13 -3.33 20.67 23.42
C GLN A 13 -3.01 19.19 23.18
N THR A 14 -2.77 18.42 24.25
CA THR A 14 -2.57 16.97 24.16
C THR A 14 -3.84 16.27 23.67
N GLN A 15 -5.01 16.67 24.18
CA GLN A 15 -6.28 16.12 23.76
C GLN A 15 -6.58 16.46 22.30
N SER A 16 -6.44 17.72 21.92
CA SER A 16 -6.62 18.15 20.51
C SER A 16 -5.70 17.41 19.54
N ALA A 17 -4.45 17.18 19.94
CA ALA A 17 -3.52 16.40 19.12
C ALA A 17 -3.91 14.92 18.99
N ARG A 18 -4.47 14.31 20.05
CA ARG A 18 -5.01 12.93 19.98
C ARG A 18 -6.23 12.83 19.07
N GLU A 19 -7.15 13.79 19.16
CA GLU A 19 -8.33 13.85 18.31
C GLU A 19 -7.95 14.07 16.85
N ALA A 20 -7.00 14.97 16.57
CA ALA A 20 -6.45 15.18 15.23
C ALA A 20 -5.78 13.92 14.68
N ASN A 21 -4.99 13.22 15.48
CA ASN A 21 -4.35 11.96 15.08
C ASN A 21 -5.37 10.86 14.81
N ALA A 22 -6.43 10.76 15.61
CA ALA A 22 -7.51 9.81 15.39
C ALA A 22 -8.25 10.10 14.07
N THR A 23 -8.56 11.38 13.80
CA THR A 23 -9.16 11.80 12.52
C THR A 23 -8.25 11.49 11.33
N GLN A 24 -6.94 11.73 11.45
CA GLN A 24 -5.98 11.40 10.40
C GLN A 24 -5.92 9.90 10.12
N LEU A 25 -5.93 9.07 11.16
CA LEU A 25 -5.96 7.62 11.03
C LEU A 25 -7.25 7.16 10.35
N GLN A 26 -8.38 7.75 10.70
CA GLN A 26 -9.66 7.46 10.06
C GLN A 26 -9.64 7.81 8.56
N MET A 27 -9.14 9.00 8.20
CA MET A 27 -9.01 9.44 6.81
C MET A 27 -8.05 8.53 6.02
N TYR A 28 -6.95 8.10 6.62
CA TYR A 28 -6.02 7.16 6.00
C TYR A 28 -6.67 5.79 5.76
N ASN A 29 -7.40 5.26 6.74
CA ASN A 29 -8.11 3.99 6.60
C ASN A 29 -9.21 4.09 5.53
N GLN A 30 -9.96 5.19 5.50
CA GLN A 30 -10.94 5.46 4.46
C GLN A 30 -10.27 5.49 3.06
N THR A 31 -9.14 6.19 2.92
CA THR A 31 -8.38 6.20 1.66
C THR A 31 -7.95 4.80 1.25
N ARG A 32 -7.56 3.94 2.19
CA ARG A 32 -7.21 2.54 1.90
C ARG A 32 -8.41 1.73 1.44
N GLU A 33 -9.56 1.91 2.08
CA GLU A 33 -10.82 1.23 1.76
C GLU A 33 -11.32 1.67 0.37
N ASP A 34 -11.37 2.96 0.10
CA ASP A 34 -11.82 3.51 -1.18
C ASP A 34 -10.93 3.05 -2.36
N ASN A 35 -9.64 2.84 -2.11
CA ASN A 35 -8.69 2.36 -3.11
C ASN A 35 -8.58 0.81 -3.15
N ALA A 36 -9.20 0.07 -2.22
CA ALA A 36 -9.10 -1.39 -2.18
C ALA A 36 -9.57 -2.05 -3.49
N PRO A 37 -10.73 -1.70 -4.10
CA PRO A 37 -11.18 -2.31 -5.35
C PRO A 37 -10.20 -2.12 -6.51
N PHE A 38 -9.56 -0.94 -6.59
CA PHE A 38 -8.58 -0.66 -7.64
C PHE A 38 -7.32 -1.49 -7.46
N ARG A 39 -6.85 -1.67 -6.23
CA ARG A 39 -5.69 -2.52 -5.92
C ARG A 39 -5.96 -3.99 -6.24
N GLU A 40 -7.13 -4.49 -5.84
CA GLU A 40 -7.53 -5.89 -6.06
C GLU A 40 -7.69 -6.18 -7.55
N ASN A 41 -8.42 -5.33 -8.26
CA ASN A 41 -8.60 -5.45 -9.71
C ASN A 41 -7.28 -5.33 -10.47
N GLY A 42 -6.42 -4.41 -10.06
CA GLY A 42 -5.12 -4.26 -10.69
C GLY A 42 -4.17 -5.41 -10.40
N LEU A 43 -4.21 -6.00 -9.21
CA LEU A 43 -3.47 -7.23 -8.89
C LEU A 43 -3.97 -8.40 -9.74
N ALA A 44 -5.30 -8.58 -9.85
CA ALA A 44 -5.89 -9.61 -10.68
C ALA A 44 -5.53 -9.41 -12.18
N ALA A 45 -5.56 -8.17 -12.67
CA ALA A 45 -5.18 -7.84 -14.03
C ALA A 45 -3.68 -8.11 -14.29
N ASN A 46 -2.81 -7.76 -13.37
CA ASN A 46 -1.38 -8.03 -13.47
C ASN A 46 -1.08 -9.53 -13.46
N ASN A 47 -1.75 -10.28 -12.60
CA ASN A 47 -1.63 -11.74 -12.54
C ASN A 47 -2.12 -12.38 -13.85
N ARG A 48 -3.26 -11.95 -14.38
CA ARG A 48 -3.77 -12.43 -15.64
C ARG A 48 -2.86 -12.08 -16.81
N LEU A 49 -2.33 -10.88 -16.83
CA LEU A 49 -1.36 -10.44 -17.84
C LEU A 49 -0.08 -11.28 -17.79
N SER A 50 0.48 -11.51 -16.60
CA SER A 50 1.64 -12.37 -16.41
C SER A 50 1.39 -13.79 -16.89
N TYR A 51 0.22 -14.34 -16.60
CA TYR A 51 -0.20 -15.66 -17.08
C TYR A 51 -0.28 -15.72 -18.60
N LEU A 52 -0.93 -14.74 -19.22
CA LEU A 52 -1.07 -14.67 -20.69
C LEU A 52 0.26 -14.41 -21.40
N LEU A 53 1.24 -13.84 -20.68
CA LEU A 53 2.62 -13.70 -21.15
C LEU A 53 3.49 -14.94 -20.88
N GLY A 54 2.96 -15.95 -20.18
CA GLY A 54 3.73 -17.14 -19.79
C GLY A 54 4.79 -16.88 -18.73
N LEU A 55 4.69 -15.77 -17.97
CA LEU A 55 5.65 -15.37 -16.95
C LEU A 55 5.32 -15.93 -15.57
N ASN A 56 4.08 -16.31 -15.33
CA ASN A 56 3.59 -16.81 -14.06
C ASN A 56 2.75 -18.06 -14.29
N THR A 57 3.04 -19.12 -13.55
CA THR A 57 2.30 -20.39 -13.59
C THR A 57 0.98 -20.35 -12.81
N SER A 58 0.70 -19.28 -12.05
CA SER A 58 -0.59 -19.11 -11.36
C SER A 58 -1.38 -17.94 -11.94
N PRO A 59 -2.57 -18.16 -12.53
CA PRO A 59 -3.44 -17.08 -13.00
C PRO A 59 -3.99 -16.23 -11.85
N TYR A 60 -3.84 -16.69 -10.60
CA TYR A 60 -4.36 -16.08 -9.39
C TYR A 60 -3.30 -15.38 -8.53
N GLY A 61 -2.03 -15.40 -8.95
CA GLY A 61 -0.93 -14.74 -8.26
C GLY A 61 -0.40 -15.49 -7.02
N SER A 62 0.88 -15.33 -6.76
CA SER A 62 1.58 -15.95 -5.62
C SER A 62 1.44 -15.18 -4.30
N THR A 63 0.69 -14.08 -4.26
CA THR A 63 0.53 -13.25 -3.06
C THR A 63 -0.90 -13.31 -2.56
N GLY A 64 -1.17 -14.25 -1.65
CA GLY A 64 -2.19 -14.18 -0.58
C GLY A 64 -3.65 -13.85 -0.89
N GLY A 65 -4.04 -13.72 -2.16
CA GLY A 65 -5.39 -13.36 -2.54
C GLY A 65 -5.96 -14.34 -3.58
N VAL A 66 -6.97 -15.07 -3.18
CA VAL A 66 -7.84 -15.91 -4.04
C VAL A 66 -7.05 -16.87 -4.95
N GLY A 67 -6.19 -17.69 -4.37
CA GLY A 67 -5.64 -18.86 -5.05
C GLY A 67 -6.75 -19.89 -5.35
N ASN A 68 -6.43 -20.89 -6.17
CA ASN A 68 -7.32 -22.02 -6.36
C ASN A 68 -7.75 -22.54 -4.97
N PRO A 69 -9.05 -22.48 -4.61
CA PRO A 69 -9.53 -22.84 -3.27
C PRO A 69 -9.26 -24.30 -2.90
N ASN A 70 -8.88 -25.12 -3.87
CA ASN A 70 -8.55 -26.53 -3.67
C ASN A 70 -7.07 -26.77 -3.36
N LEU A 71 -6.23 -25.71 -3.40
CA LEU A 71 -4.83 -25.81 -3.04
C LEU A 71 -4.64 -25.48 -1.55
N PRO A 72 -3.66 -26.11 -0.89
CA PRO A 72 -3.26 -25.70 0.46
C PRO A 72 -2.78 -24.23 0.42
N PRO A 73 -3.01 -23.46 1.48
CA PRO A 73 -2.53 -22.09 1.53
C PRO A 73 -1.00 -22.05 1.45
N ALA A 74 -0.46 -21.14 0.61
CA ALA A 74 0.97 -20.94 0.54
C ALA A 74 1.49 -20.37 1.86
N PRO A 75 2.66 -20.82 2.36
CA PRO A 75 3.25 -20.24 3.56
C PRO A 75 3.54 -18.75 3.37
N THR A 76 3.23 -17.96 4.39
CA THR A 76 3.57 -16.53 4.39
C THR A 76 4.84 -16.29 5.20
N ARG A 77 5.60 -15.22 4.85
CA ARG A 77 6.79 -14.85 5.62
C ARG A 77 6.46 -14.57 7.08
N GLN A 78 5.28 -14.01 7.38
CA GLN A 78 4.83 -13.77 8.75
C GLN A 78 4.62 -15.07 9.53
N GLN A 79 3.99 -16.07 8.93
CA GLN A 79 3.82 -17.39 9.58
C GLN A 79 5.18 -18.04 9.90
N ILE A 80 6.16 -17.93 9.00
CA ILE A 80 7.51 -18.46 9.23
C ILE A 80 8.21 -17.65 10.33
N PHE A 81 8.03 -16.34 10.36
CA PHE A 81 8.55 -15.49 11.43
C PHE A 81 7.96 -15.89 12.78
N ASP A 82 6.64 -16.06 12.87
CA ASP A 82 5.95 -16.47 14.10
C ASP A 82 6.41 -17.86 14.58
N GLN A 83 6.64 -18.79 13.65
CA GLN A 83 7.21 -20.12 13.97
C GLN A 83 8.63 -20.02 14.49
N TYR A 84 9.46 -19.16 13.90
CA TYR A 84 10.83 -18.94 14.36
C TYR A 84 10.87 -18.30 15.76
N GLU A 85 10.02 -17.31 16.02
CA GLU A 85 9.86 -16.70 17.35
C GLU A 85 9.39 -17.74 18.39
N ALA A 86 8.39 -18.57 18.06
CA ALA A 86 7.90 -19.63 18.91
C ALA A 86 8.97 -20.69 19.21
N TYR A 87 9.89 -20.95 18.29
CA TYR A 87 11.04 -21.83 18.51
C TYR A 87 12.06 -21.24 19.48
N LEU A 88 12.24 -19.94 19.46
CA LEU A 88 13.21 -19.25 20.32
C LEU A 88 12.72 -19.12 21.76
N ALA A 89 11.44 -18.89 21.98
CA ALA A 89 10.84 -18.65 23.29
C ALA A 89 11.12 -19.76 24.34
N PRO A 90 10.98 -21.08 24.03
CA PRO A 90 11.26 -22.16 25.00
C PRO A 90 12.74 -22.31 25.34
N ASN A 91 13.64 -21.78 24.51
CA ASN A 91 15.09 -21.88 24.70
C ASN A 91 15.68 -20.72 25.53
N GLY A 92 14.84 -19.94 26.23
CA GLY A 92 15.28 -18.88 27.12
C GLY A 92 15.83 -17.64 26.39
N ILE A 93 15.63 -17.55 25.08
CA ILE A 93 15.99 -16.37 24.27
C ILE A 93 14.76 -15.47 24.16
N ASP A 94 14.23 -15.11 25.34
CA ASP A 94 13.12 -14.16 25.43
C ASP A 94 13.65 -12.72 25.34
N VAL A 95 14.04 -12.35 24.13
CA VAL A 95 14.38 -10.96 23.84
C VAL A 95 13.31 -10.40 22.93
N PRO A 96 12.45 -9.46 23.40
CA PRO A 96 11.49 -8.80 22.54
C PRO A 96 12.21 -8.23 21.31
N TYR A 97 11.64 -8.43 20.12
CA TYR A 97 12.20 -7.98 18.84
C TYR A 97 12.65 -6.50 18.86
N ALA A 98 12.01 -5.67 19.71
CA ALA A 98 12.35 -4.26 19.89
C ALA A 98 13.71 -4.01 20.57
N TYR A 99 14.29 -5.01 21.23
CA TYR A 99 15.56 -4.89 21.98
C TYR A 99 16.77 -5.49 21.25
N LEU A 100 16.56 -6.09 20.09
CA LEU A 100 17.68 -6.64 19.34
C LEU A 100 18.48 -5.53 18.68
N ASN A 101 19.79 -5.55 18.93
CA ASN A 101 20.73 -4.72 18.20
C ASN A 101 20.58 -4.96 16.67
N ALA A 102 20.90 -3.95 15.87
CA ALA A 102 20.75 -4.01 14.41
C ALA A 102 21.42 -5.24 13.75
N HIS A 103 22.50 -5.76 14.35
CA HIS A 103 23.22 -6.94 13.88
C HIS A 103 22.41 -8.23 14.07
N ASP A 104 21.74 -8.40 15.20
CA ASP A 104 20.92 -9.58 15.47
C ASP A 104 19.65 -9.59 14.62
N LYS A 105 19.09 -8.41 14.33
CA LYS A 105 17.96 -8.26 13.42
C LYS A 105 18.29 -8.75 12.02
N ALA A 106 19.43 -8.35 11.47
CA ALA A 106 19.85 -8.78 10.12
C ALA A 106 20.05 -10.31 10.03
N GLY A 107 20.62 -10.93 11.06
CA GLY A 107 20.78 -12.38 11.13
C GLY A 107 19.44 -13.12 11.22
N ARG A 108 18.48 -12.60 11.99
CA ARG A 108 17.13 -13.16 12.07
C ARG A 108 16.37 -13.03 10.76
N ASP A 109 16.38 -11.84 10.15
CA ASP A 109 15.71 -11.61 8.87
C ASP A 109 16.27 -12.56 7.80
N ALA A 110 17.59 -12.76 7.74
CA ALA A 110 18.22 -13.71 6.83
C ALA A 110 17.82 -15.16 7.13
N THR A 111 17.68 -15.53 8.40
CA THR A 111 17.23 -16.88 8.80
C THR A 111 15.77 -17.10 8.42
N VAL A 112 14.90 -16.15 8.73
CA VAL A 112 13.47 -16.20 8.35
C VAL A 112 13.32 -16.26 6.84
N ASP A 113 14.10 -15.48 6.09
CA ASP A 113 14.06 -15.52 4.62
C ASP A 113 14.50 -16.87 4.06
N ARG A 114 15.55 -17.48 4.62
CA ARG A 114 15.96 -18.83 4.24
C ARG A 114 14.87 -19.86 4.54
N MET A 115 14.31 -19.85 5.75
CA MET A 115 13.23 -20.76 6.15
C MET A 115 11.99 -20.56 5.26
N TYR A 116 11.68 -19.33 4.91
CA TYR A 116 10.60 -19.02 3.98
C TYR A 116 10.85 -19.58 2.59
N GLN A 117 12.06 -19.45 2.06
CA GLN A 117 12.43 -20.04 0.76
C GLN A 117 12.33 -21.56 0.78
N GLU A 118 12.79 -22.21 1.85
CA GLU A 118 12.69 -23.67 2.04
C GLU A 118 11.21 -24.12 2.11
N ALA A 119 10.38 -23.39 2.89
CA ALA A 119 8.95 -23.67 2.99
C ALA A 119 8.23 -23.47 1.65
N MET A 120 8.57 -22.42 0.92
CA MET A 120 8.02 -22.16 -0.42
C MET A 120 8.47 -23.23 -1.43
N GLN A 121 9.68 -23.75 -1.31
CA GLN A 121 10.15 -24.85 -2.15
C GLN A 121 9.39 -26.14 -1.86
N GLN A 122 9.18 -26.46 -0.58
CA GLN A 122 8.36 -27.60 -0.19
C GLN A 122 6.92 -27.46 -0.68
N TYR A 123 6.32 -26.28 -0.53
CA TYR A 123 4.98 -25.98 -1.03
C TYR A 123 4.86 -26.23 -2.53
N ARG A 124 5.81 -25.72 -3.33
CA ARG A 124 5.84 -25.93 -4.79
C ARG A 124 5.99 -27.39 -5.18
N ASN A 125 6.62 -28.20 -4.33
CA ASN A 125 6.83 -29.64 -4.56
C ASN A 125 5.64 -30.49 -4.08
N THR A 126 4.58 -29.91 -3.48
CA THR A 126 3.39 -30.67 -3.13
C THR A 126 2.69 -31.17 -4.40
N PRO A 127 2.21 -32.44 -4.42
CA PRO A 127 1.58 -33.01 -5.62
C PRO A 127 0.39 -32.19 -6.13
N ALA A 128 -0.40 -31.60 -5.22
CA ALA A 128 -1.54 -30.76 -5.59
C ALA A 128 -1.09 -29.49 -6.35
N VAL A 129 -0.02 -28.83 -5.90
CA VAL A 129 0.53 -27.64 -6.54
C VAL A 129 1.16 -27.99 -7.88
N GLN A 130 1.88 -29.09 -7.96
CA GLN A 130 2.47 -29.56 -9.23
C GLN A 130 1.38 -29.95 -10.26
N ALA A 131 0.31 -30.61 -9.82
CA ALA A 131 -0.81 -30.95 -10.71
C ALA A 131 -1.52 -29.68 -11.23
N ASP A 132 -1.72 -28.67 -10.37
CA ASP A 132 -2.31 -27.39 -10.75
C ASP A 132 -1.41 -26.65 -11.74
N GLN A 133 -0.10 -26.63 -11.51
CA GLN A 133 0.87 -26.04 -12.45
C GLN A 133 0.87 -26.75 -13.80
N ALA A 134 0.82 -28.09 -13.81
CA ALA A 134 0.73 -28.86 -15.05
C ALA A 134 -0.56 -28.56 -15.81
N ALA A 135 -1.69 -28.49 -15.11
CA ALA A 135 -2.98 -28.12 -15.69
C ALA A 135 -2.95 -26.68 -16.30
N GLN A 136 -2.30 -25.74 -15.62
CA GLN A 136 -2.13 -24.38 -16.12
C GLN A 136 -1.26 -24.32 -17.36
N MET A 137 -0.17 -25.07 -17.42
CA MET A 137 0.69 -25.16 -18.61
C MET A 137 -0.02 -25.80 -19.79
N ALA A 138 -0.98 -26.68 -19.54
CA ALA A 138 -1.83 -27.28 -20.56
C ALA A 138 -2.95 -26.35 -21.04
N ASP A 139 -3.24 -25.25 -20.33
CA ASP A 139 -4.23 -24.25 -20.73
C ASP A 139 -3.74 -23.51 -21.99
N PRO A 140 -4.53 -23.54 -23.09
CA PRO A 140 -4.15 -22.80 -24.31
C PRO A 140 -4.04 -21.29 -24.10
N ALA A 141 -4.59 -20.74 -23.02
CA ALA A 141 -4.45 -19.33 -22.68
C ALA A 141 -3.07 -18.98 -22.10
N TYR A 142 -2.34 -19.94 -21.51
CA TYR A 142 -1.00 -19.70 -20.96
C TYR A 142 -0.03 -19.30 -22.08
N GLY A 143 0.63 -18.16 -21.94
CA GLY A 143 1.54 -17.63 -22.96
C GLY A 143 0.86 -17.16 -24.27
N SER A 144 -0.47 -17.11 -24.32
CA SER A 144 -1.22 -16.82 -25.55
C SER A 144 -0.91 -15.45 -26.15
N LEU A 145 -0.50 -14.47 -25.35
CA LEU A 145 -0.09 -13.15 -25.85
C LEU A 145 1.27 -13.18 -26.58
N LEU A 146 2.10 -14.20 -26.38
CA LEU A 146 3.39 -14.36 -27.07
C LEU A 146 3.34 -15.41 -28.17
N ARG A 147 2.26 -16.18 -28.26
CA ARG A 147 2.11 -17.23 -29.26
C ARG A 147 1.93 -16.63 -30.67
N ASN A 148 2.59 -17.19 -31.64
CA ASN A 148 2.41 -16.82 -33.04
C ASN A 148 1.04 -17.24 -33.56
N PHE A 149 0.53 -16.48 -34.50
CA PHE A 149 -0.68 -16.86 -35.27
C PHE A 149 -0.42 -18.16 -36.03
N SER A 150 -1.35 -19.08 -35.96
CA SER A 150 -1.23 -20.42 -36.53
C SER A 150 -2.46 -20.80 -37.37
N ALA A 151 -2.36 -21.89 -38.11
CA ALA A 151 -3.50 -22.44 -38.87
C ALA A 151 -4.69 -22.81 -37.98
N SER A 152 -4.43 -23.21 -36.71
CA SER A 152 -5.49 -23.48 -35.73
C SER A 152 -6.26 -22.19 -35.36
N ASP A 153 -5.58 -21.06 -35.26
CA ASP A 153 -6.21 -19.77 -34.95
C ASP A 153 -7.04 -19.28 -36.13
N LEU A 154 -6.57 -19.51 -37.34
CA LEU A 154 -7.33 -19.24 -38.56
C LEU A 154 -8.60 -20.09 -38.62
N ASN A 155 -8.49 -21.38 -38.35
CA ASN A 155 -9.62 -22.30 -38.35
C ASN A 155 -10.60 -22.06 -37.20
N ALA A 156 -10.13 -21.46 -36.08
CA ALA A 156 -10.99 -21.09 -34.96
C ALA A 156 -11.67 -19.72 -35.15
N ASP A 157 -11.28 -18.92 -36.15
CA ASP A 157 -11.88 -17.59 -36.41
C ASP A 157 -13.29 -17.77 -37.06
N PRO A 158 -14.39 -17.44 -36.35
CA PRO A 158 -15.74 -17.68 -36.83
C PRO A 158 -16.08 -16.80 -38.03
N VAL A 159 -15.51 -15.61 -38.15
CA VAL A 159 -15.73 -14.70 -39.27
C VAL A 159 -15.06 -15.23 -40.54
N TYR A 160 -13.84 -15.77 -40.37
CA TYR A 160 -13.14 -16.42 -41.48
C TYR A 160 -13.91 -17.66 -41.96
N GLN A 161 -14.33 -18.54 -41.03
CA GLN A 161 -15.01 -19.80 -41.39
C GLN A 161 -16.38 -19.57 -42.04
N SER A 162 -17.22 -18.72 -41.45
CA SER A 162 -18.54 -18.42 -42.02
C SER A 162 -18.44 -17.68 -43.36
N GLY A 163 -17.49 -16.75 -43.46
CA GLY A 163 -17.23 -16.04 -44.70
C GLY A 163 -16.69 -16.94 -45.81
N LEU A 164 -15.81 -17.90 -45.50
CA LEU A 164 -15.27 -18.86 -46.45
C LEU A 164 -16.37 -19.78 -46.97
N GLN A 165 -17.22 -20.33 -46.09
CA GLN A 165 -18.33 -21.17 -46.47
C GLN A 165 -19.32 -20.44 -47.42
N PHE A 166 -19.68 -19.20 -47.05
CA PHE A 166 -20.56 -18.38 -47.86
C PHE A 166 -19.94 -18.08 -49.24
N ALA A 167 -18.69 -17.62 -49.26
CA ALA A 167 -18.01 -17.27 -50.51
C ALA A 167 -17.80 -18.46 -51.42
N LEU A 168 -17.47 -19.65 -50.89
CA LEU A 168 -17.36 -20.87 -51.68
C LEU A 168 -18.70 -21.23 -52.27
N SER A 169 -19.79 -21.19 -51.50
CA SER A 169 -21.15 -21.52 -51.99
C SER A 169 -21.60 -20.56 -53.09
N GLU A 170 -21.41 -19.25 -52.93
CA GLU A 170 -21.79 -18.25 -53.93
C GLU A 170 -20.86 -18.25 -55.17
N GLY A 171 -19.55 -18.44 -54.92
CA GLY A 171 -18.56 -18.55 -55.98
C GLY A 171 -18.80 -19.80 -56.84
N GLU A 172 -19.12 -20.92 -56.19
CA GLU A 172 -19.50 -22.17 -56.90
C GLU A 172 -20.73 -21.96 -57.74
N LYS A 173 -21.80 -21.34 -57.22
CA LYS A 173 -23.01 -21.01 -57.99
C LYS A 173 -22.67 -20.11 -59.17
N GLY A 174 -21.87 -19.06 -58.98
CA GLY A 174 -21.48 -18.14 -60.04
C GLY A 174 -20.69 -18.85 -61.18
N ILE A 175 -19.68 -19.63 -60.76
CA ILE A 175 -18.84 -20.37 -61.72
C ILE A 175 -19.65 -21.45 -62.47
N ASN A 176 -20.52 -22.19 -61.79
CA ASN A 176 -21.39 -23.20 -62.39
C ASN A 176 -22.40 -22.58 -63.33
N ASN A 177 -23.01 -21.45 -62.96
CA ASN A 177 -23.96 -20.75 -63.88
C ASN A 177 -23.25 -20.25 -65.13
N GLN A 178 -22.03 -19.72 -65.02
CA GLN A 178 -21.27 -19.30 -66.21
C GLN A 178 -20.82 -20.49 -67.06
N ALA A 179 -20.40 -21.59 -66.42
CA ALA A 179 -20.01 -22.81 -67.10
C ALA A 179 -21.22 -23.46 -67.84
N ALA A 180 -22.40 -23.44 -67.19
CA ALA A 180 -23.64 -23.92 -67.81
C ALA A 180 -24.04 -23.08 -69.04
N ALA A 181 -23.95 -21.74 -68.92
CA ALA A 181 -24.26 -20.85 -70.06
C ALA A 181 -23.30 -21.01 -71.21
N SER A 182 -22.06 -21.45 -71.00
CA SER A 182 -21.06 -21.74 -72.06
C SER A 182 -21.01 -23.20 -72.51
N GLY A 183 -21.83 -24.08 -71.95
CA GLY A 183 -21.84 -25.51 -72.24
C GLY A 183 -20.66 -26.32 -71.68
N ASN A 184 -19.88 -25.75 -70.78
CA ASN A 184 -18.64 -26.32 -70.26
C ASN A 184 -18.69 -26.72 -68.77
N MET A 185 -19.88 -27.12 -68.30
CA MET A 185 -20.14 -27.38 -66.89
C MET A 185 -19.22 -28.43 -66.21
N LEU A 186 -18.73 -29.41 -66.94
CA LEU A 186 -17.85 -30.48 -66.53
C LEU A 186 -16.42 -30.32 -67.06
N SER A 187 -15.98 -29.08 -67.30
CA SER A 187 -14.65 -28.86 -67.88
C SER A 187 -13.58 -28.71 -66.80
N GLY A 188 -12.35 -29.11 -67.09
CA GLY A 188 -11.19 -28.87 -66.23
C GLY A 188 -10.92 -27.37 -66.01
N ALA A 189 -11.41 -26.51 -66.92
CA ALA A 189 -11.32 -25.06 -66.77
C ALA A 189 -12.21 -24.53 -65.60
N THR A 190 -13.44 -25.07 -65.49
CA THR A 190 -14.40 -24.77 -64.45
C THR A 190 -13.83 -25.18 -63.06
N LEU A 191 -13.28 -26.40 -62.95
CA LEU A 191 -12.68 -26.87 -61.70
C LEU A 191 -11.46 -26.02 -61.31
N LYS A 192 -10.62 -25.62 -62.24
CA LYS A 192 -9.49 -24.75 -62.03
C LYS A 192 -9.93 -23.34 -61.59
N ALA A 193 -11.01 -22.80 -62.12
CA ALA A 193 -11.55 -21.50 -61.71
C ALA A 193 -12.07 -21.54 -60.27
N LEU A 194 -12.79 -22.61 -59.89
CA LEU A 194 -13.28 -22.81 -58.53
C LEU A 194 -12.14 -22.95 -57.52
N THR A 195 -11.12 -23.74 -57.86
CA THR A 195 -9.94 -23.90 -57.01
C THR A 195 -9.19 -22.58 -56.82
N ARG A 196 -9.01 -21.80 -57.86
CA ARG A 196 -8.37 -20.47 -57.79
C ARG A 196 -9.20 -19.52 -56.94
N PHE A 197 -10.49 -19.46 -57.14
CA PHE A 197 -11.37 -18.61 -56.35
C PHE A 197 -11.27 -18.94 -54.85
N GLY A 198 -11.30 -20.24 -54.47
CA GLY A 198 -11.17 -20.68 -53.10
C GLY A 198 -9.81 -20.29 -52.51
N ASN A 199 -8.74 -20.46 -53.25
CA ASN A 199 -7.38 -20.09 -52.81
C ASN A 199 -7.22 -18.58 -52.66
N ASP A 200 -7.68 -17.78 -53.63
CA ASP A 200 -7.57 -16.32 -53.59
C ASP A 200 -8.39 -15.74 -52.43
N TYR A 201 -9.62 -16.26 -52.23
CA TYR A 201 -10.43 -15.87 -51.07
C TYR A 201 -9.77 -16.22 -49.74
N SER A 202 -9.32 -17.48 -49.61
CA SER A 202 -8.65 -17.96 -48.39
C SER A 202 -7.41 -17.13 -48.07
N THR A 203 -6.56 -16.86 -49.05
CA THR A 203 -5.35 -16.04 -48.89
C THR A 203 -5.69 -14.60 -48.48
N SER A 204 -6.66 -13.98 -49.15
CA SER A 204 -7.10 -12.62 -48.85
C SER A 204 -7.67 -12.51 -47.42
N LYS A 205 -8.51 -13.47 -47.02
CA LYS A 205 -9.19 -13.44 -45.71
C LYS A 205 -8.36 -13.94 -44.57
N ALA A 206 -7.29 -14.69 -44.81
CA ALA A 206 -6.29 -15.03 -43.79
C ALA A 206 -5.62 -13.78 -43.22
N GLY A 207 -5.33 -12.76 -44.04
CA GLY A 207 -4.80 -11.48 -43.60
C GLY A 207 -5.76 -10.74 -42.65
N ASP A 208 -7.06 -10.75 -42.98
CA ASP A 208 -8.08 -10.15 -42.13
C ASP A 208 -8.19 -10.87 -40.75
N ALA A 209 -8.11 -12.21 -40.73
CA ALA A 209 -8.11 -13.01 -39.52
C ALA A 209 -6.86 -12.76 -38.68
N TYR A 210 -5.68 -12.64 -39.29
CA TYR A 210 -4.44 -12.26 -38.64
C TYR A 210 -4.55 -10.88 -37.97
N ASN A 211 -5.11 -9.91 -38.69
CA ASN A 211 -5.29 -8.55 -38.12
C ASN A 211 -6.27 -8.57 -36.94
N ARG A 212 -7.37 -9.31 -37.00
CA ARG A 212 -8.30 -9.49 -35.86
C ARG A 212 -7.60 -10.14 -34.68
N TYR A 213 -6.82 -11.18 -34.91
CA TYR A 213 -6.05 -11.85 -33.87
C TYR A 213 -5.10 -10.88 -33.16
N ASN A 214 -4.32 -10.11 -33.92
CA ASN A 214 -3.41 -9.13 -33.32
C ASN A 214 -4.13 -8.02 -32.57
N ASN A 215 -5.21 -7.48 -33.13
CA ASN A 215 -6.00 -6.44 -32.50
C ASN A 215 -6.62 -6.94 -31.18
N ASN A 216 -7.13 -8.16 -31.12
CA ASN A 216 -7.68 -8.76 -29.93
C ASN A 216 -6.60 -8.94 -28.84
N ARG A 217 -5.40 -9.39 -29.23
CA ARG A 217 -4.26 -9.49 -28.31
C ARG A 217 -3.84 -8.14 -27.75
N GLN A 218 -3.72 -7.14 -28.61
CA GLN A 218 -3.36 -5.79 -28.22
C GLN A 218 -4.41 -5.16 -27.31
N ASN A 219 -5.69 -5.34 -27.63
CA ASN A 219 -6.78 -4.88 -26.78
C ASN A 219 -6.75 -5.56 -25.41
N THR A 220 -6.56 -6.88 -25.36
CA THR A 220 -6.43 -7.64 -24.11
C THR A 220 -5.24 -7.13 -23.29
N TYR A 221 -4.08 -6.94 -23.91
CA TYR A 221 -2.91 -6.39 -23.26
C TYR A 221 -3.18 -4.97 -22.70
N ASN A 222 -3.75 -4.10 -23.52
CA ASN A 222 -4.03 -2.71 -23.13
C ASN A 222 -5.05 -2.63 -21.98
N MET A 223 -6.10 -3.44 -22.01
CA MET A 223 -7.10 -3.51 -20.94
C MET A 223 -6.48 -3.98 -19.60
N LEU A 224 -5.69 -5.05 -19.64
CA LEU A 224 -5.06 -5.59 -18.44
C LEU A 224 -3.96 -4.68 -17.91
N SER A 225 -3.13 -4.11 -18.78
CA SER A 225 -2.09 -3.16 -18.38
C SER A 225 -2.67 -1.86 -17.82
N GLY A 226 -3.79 -1.38 -18.40
CA GLY A 226 -4.53 -0.24 -17.87
C GLY A 226 -5.09 -0.48 -16.48
N ALA A 227 -5.70 -1.64 -16.24
CA ALA A 227 -6.20 -2.03 -14.93
C ALA A 227 -5.05 -2.20 -13.90
N ALA A 228 -3.93 -2.80 -14.30
CA ALA A 228 -2.73 -2.92 -13.48
C ALA A 228 -2.14 -1.53 -13.13
N GLY A 229 -2.12 -0.60 -14.09
CA GLY A 229 -1.71 0.78 -13.89
C GLY A 229 -2.60 1.52 -12.88
N GLY A 230 -3.91 1.28 -12.91
CA GLY A 230 -4.86 1.80 -11.91
C GLY A 230 -4.52 1.39 -10.48
N ALA A 231 -4.07 0.15 -10.27
CA ALA A 231 -3.60 -0.30 -8.96
C ALA A 231 -2.33 0.44 -8.49
N GLN A 232 -1.42 0.74 -9.41
CA GLN A 232 -0.22 1.51 -9.08
C GLN A 232 -0.58 2.93 -8.62
N VAL A 233 -1.52 3.58 -9.32
CA VAL A 233 -2.04 4.90 -8.91
C VAL A 233 -2.70 4.82 -7.54
N ALA A 234 -3.54 3.81 -7.28
CA ALA A 234 -4.17 3.60 -5.98
C ALA A 234 -3.14 3.39 -4.85
N ASN A 235 -2.09 2.61 -5.11
CA ASN A 235 -1.00 2.42 -4.15
C ASN A 235 -0.22 3.71 -3.87
N ASN A 236 0.05 4.52 -4.90
CA ASN A 236 0.71 5.81 -4.75
C ASN A 236 -0.15 6.79 -3.93
N ASN A 237 -1.47 6.80 -4.14
CA ASN A 237 -2.40 7.60 -3.35
C ASN A 237 -2.38 7.20 -1.86
N ILE A 238 -2.39 5.90 -1.58
CA ILE A 238 -2.30 5.39 -0.20
C ILE A 238 -0.95 5.73 0.43
N ALA A 239 0.15 5.59 -0.31
CA ALA A 239 1.48 5.94 0.17
C ALA A 239 1.58 7.44 0.49
N SER A 240 1.05 8.31 -0.38
CA SER A 240 1.01 9.76 -0.17
C SER A 240 0.13 10.14 1.04
N ALA A 241 -1.04 9.51 1.18
CA ALA A 241 -1.89 9.70 2.34
C ALA A 241 -1.19 9.25 3.64
N GLY A 242 -0.47 8.12 3.61
CA GLY A 242 0.31 7.61 4.73
C GLY A 242 1.46 8.55 5.13
N GLN A 243 2.19 9.10 4.17
CA GLN A 243 3.24 10.08 4.42
C GLN A 243 2.68 11.37 5.03
N ASN A 244 1.57 11.88 4.49
CA ASN A 244 0.91 13.06 5.02
C ASN A 244 0.43 12.84 6.46
N MET A 245 -0.16 11.68 6.74
CA MET A 245 -0.57 11.28 8.09
C MET A 245 0.65 11.22 9.03
N ALA A 246 1.73 10.56 8.62
CA ALA A 246 2.94 10.45 9.44
C ALA A 246 3.55 11.82 9.76
N ASN A 247 3.60 12.73 8.79
CA ASN A 247 4.11 14.08 8.97
C ASN A 247 3.24 14.88 9.94
N GLN A 248 1.91 14.79 9.83
CA GLN A 248 0.98 15.51 10.72
C GLN A 248 1.02 14.93 12.14
N VAL A 249 1.05 13.61 12.29
CA VAL A 249 1.21 12.96 13.60
C VAL A 249 2.52 13.39 14.26
N SER A 250 3.62 13.44 13.51
CA SER A 250 4.91 13.92 14.01
C SER A 250 4.86 15.39 14.47
N GLN A 251 4.24 16.27 13.67
CA GLN A 251 4.07 17.69 14.05
C GLN A 251 3.18 17.84 15.29
N ASN A 252 2.10 17.07 15.39
CA ASN A 252 1.24 17.08 16.57
C ASN A 252 1.99 16.60 17.81
N GLN A 253 2.84 15.58 17.71
CA GLN A 253 3.67 15.09 18.81
C GLN A 253 4.71 16.12 19.25
N ILE A 254 5.36 16.81 18.31
CA ILE A 254 6.29 17.92 18.61
C ILE A 254 5.53 19.05 19.31
N GLY A 255 4.34 19.41 18.83
CA GLY A 255 3.47 20.42 19.45
C GLY A 255 3.12 20.09 20.91
N VAL A 256 2.71 18.85 21.17
CA VAL A 256 2.44 18.34 22.52
C VAL A 256 3.70 18.37 23.38
N GLY A 257 4.85 17.95 22.83
CA GLY A 257 6.14 18.01 23.54
C GLY A 257 6.51 19.44 23.97
N ASN A 258 6.37 20.39 23.05
CA ASN A 258 6.65 21.80 23.30
C ASN A 258 5.67 22.40 24.35
N ALA A 259 4.38 22.07 24.28
CA ALA A 259 3.40 22.52 25.26
C ALA A 259 3.70 22.01 26.67
N ARG A 260 4.06 20.73 26.80
CA ARG A 260 4.46 20.15 28.08
C ARG A 260 5.75 20.75 28.62
N ALA A 261 6.74 20.98 27.77
CA ALA A 261 7.97 21.65 28.15
C ALA A 261 7.71 23.08 28.64
N ALA A 262 6.89 23.84 27.92
CA ALA A 262 6.49 25.20 28.32
C ALA A 262 5.71 25.21 29.63
N SER A 263 4.79 24.26 29.85
CA SER A 263 4.07 24.09 31.11
C SER A 263 5.02 23.80 32.29
N SER A 264 5.99 22.88 32.07
CA SER A 264 6.97 22.53 33.11
C SER A 264 7.89 23.72 33.46
N ILE A 265 8.37 24.46 32.46
CA ILE A 265 9.18 25.66 32.65
C ILE A 265 8.36 26.77 33.32
N GLY A 266 7.11 26.97 32.88
CA GLY A 266 6.20 27.94 33.52
C GLY A 266 5.90 27.61 34.97
N GLY A 267 5.72 26.32 35.31
CA GLY A 267 5.57 25.85 36.68
C GLY A 267 6.80 26.06 37.52
N ALA A 268 7.99 25.76 37.01
CA ALA A 268 9.26 26.00 37.67
C ALA A 268 9.51 27.51 37.93
N ASN A 269 9.23 28.35 36.96
CA ASN A 269 9.34 29.80 37.07
C ASN A 269 8.36 30.37 38.13
N ALA A 270 7.12 29.88 38.15
CA ALA A 270 6.13 30.28 39.16
C ALA A 270 6.55 29.86 40.55
N LEU A 271 7.13 28.66 40.74
CA LEU A 271 7.65 28.20 42.03
C LEU A 271 8.86 29.04 42.48
N THR A 272 9.78 29.33 41.55
CA THR A 272 10.93 30.18 41.80
C THR A 272 10.49 31.61 42.20
N GLY A 273 9.49 32.15 41.52
CA GLY A 273 8.89 33.44 41.85
C GLY A 273 8.22 33.47 43.21
N ALA A 274 7.50 32.39 43.59
CA ALA A 274 6.89 32.25 44.90
C ALA A 274 7.92 32.11 46.02
N ILE A 275 9.00 31.34 45.79
CA ILE A 275 10.11 31.22 46.78
C ILE A 275 10.81 32.57 46.95
N ASN A 276 11.16 33.26 45.85
CA ASN A 276 11.81 34.59 45.91
C ASN A 276 10.89 35.64 46.56
N GLY A 277 9.61 35.61 46.28
CA GLY A 277 8.60 36.44 46.92
C GLY A 277 8.48 36.15 48.42
N GLY A 278 8.47 34.88 48.80
CA GLY A 278 8.49 34.45 50.23
C GLY A 278 9.75 34.86 50.97
N VAL A 279 10.92 34.69 50.33
CA VAL A 279 12.20 35.11 50.90
C VAL A 279 12.26 36.64 51.11
N ASN A 280 11.78 37.41 50.11
CA ASN A 280 11.71 38.86 50.25
C ASN A 280 10.75 39.30 51.36
N ALA A 281 9.57 38.68 51.46
CA ALA A 281 8.61 38.96 52.54
C ALA A 281 9.20 38.60 53.92
N PHE A 282 9.91 37.50 54.05
CA PHE A 282 10.61 37.11 55.27
C PHE A 282 11.75 38.06 55.65
N GLN A 283 12.53 38.53 54.68
CA GLN A 283 13.55 39.55 54.88
C GLN A 283 12.95 40.88 55.34
N GLN A 284 11.84 41.34 54.71
CA GLN A 284 11.11 42.52 55.17
C GLN A 284 10.56 42.36 56.58
N TYR A 285 9.99 41.21 56.91
CA TYR A 285 9.50 40.93 58.26
C TYR A 285 10.61 40.97 59.27
N ASN A 286 11.77 40.37 58.99
CA ASN A 286 12.95 40.41 59.90
C ASN A 286 13.54 41.82 60.04
N MET A 287 13.55 42.62 58.96
CA MET A 287 13.98 44.01 58.97
C MET A 287 13.05 44.88 59.87
N LEU A 288 11.73 44.69 59.71
CA LEU A 288 10.72 45.38 60.54
C LEU A 288 10.82 44.96 62.01
N ASN A 289 11.03 43.68 62.31
CA ASN A 289 11.20 43.18 63.63
C ASN A 289 12.54 43.67 64.28
N GLY A 290 13.60 43.71 63.46
CA GLY A 290 14.90 44.29 63.89
C GLY A 290 14.76 45.78 64.16
N TYR A 291 14.03 46.52 63.33
CA TYR A 291 13.77 47.95 63.53
C TYR A 291 12.91 48.19 64.74
N ASN A 292 11.87 47.44 65.03
CA ASN A 292 11.03 47.54 66.20
C ASN A 292 11.81 47.20 67.47
N SER A 293 12.62 46.15 67.48
CA SER A 293 13.43 45.78 68.60
C SER A 293 14.53 46.81 68.86
N PHE A 294 15.07 47.48 67.85
CA PHE A 294 15.98 48.60 67.99
C PHE A 294 15.29 49.81 68.60
N MET A 295 14.07 50.16 68.18
CA MET A 295 13.28 51.25 68.73
C MET A 295 12.88 51.02 70.20
N ASP A 296 12.46 49.76 70.50
CA ASP A 296 12.15 49.39 71.90
C ASP A 296 13.36 49.48 72.78
N ASN A 297 14.52 49.05 72.31
CA ASN A 297 15.79 49.14 73.10
C ASN A 297 16.28 50.58 73.20
N ALA A 298 16.13 51.43 72.20
CA ALA A 298 16.43 52.85 72.21
C ALA A 298 15.52 53.59 73.18
N SER A 299 14.24 53.24 73.26
CA SER A 299 13.25 53.80 74.18
C SER A 299 13.58 53.38 75.62
N ALA A 300 13.98 52.13 75.88
CA ALA A 300 14.33 51.62 77.20
C ALA A 300 15.62 52.23 77.76
N ASN A 301 16.53 52.64 76.92
CA ASN A 301 17.80 53.26 77.28
C ASN A 301 17.82 54.81 77.31
N GLY A 302 16.64 55.44 77.30
CA GLY A 302 16.53 56.90 77.49
C GLY A 302 16.82 57.72 76.22
N PHE A 303 17.02 57.14 75.12
CA PHE A 303 17.05 57.81 73.80
C PHE A 303 15.61 58.01 73.32
N GLY A 304 14.87 58.85 74.04
CA GLY A 304 13.51 59.21 73.69
C GLY A 304 13.41 59.95 72.34
N PRO A 305 12.25 60.20 71.85
CA PRO A 305 11.91 60.48 70.46
C PRO A 305 12.41 61.80 69.94
N ALA A 306 13.71 61.93 69.77
CA ALA A 306 14.31 63.11 69.10
C ALA A 306 14.28 63.03 67.57
N PHE A 307 13.69 61.96 66.98
CA PHE A 307 13.58 61.80 65.57
C PHE A 307 12.15 61.89 65.04
N THR A 308 11.20 62.37 65.89
CA THR A 308 9.91 62.67 65.38
C THR A 308 9.86 64.17 64.96
N GLN A 309 9.82 64.35 63.66
CA GLN A 309 9.32 65.53 63.03
C GLN A 309 10.30 66.69 62.83
N SER A 310 11.19 66.56 61.85
CA SER A 310 11.49 67.72 60.98
C SER A 310 11.85 67.25 59.56
N GLY A 311 11.02 67.60 58.67
CA GLY A 311 11.39 67.85 57.28
C GLY A 311 11.15 66.76 56.24
N ILE A 312 9.91 66.44 55.93
CA ILE A 312 9.53 66.15 54.55
C ILE A 312 8.28 67.00 54.24
N TYR A 313 8.48 68.27 54.03
CA TYR A 313 7.72 69.18 53.19
C TYR A 313 8.70 70.22 52.71
N GLY A 314 9.17 70.02 51.47
CA GLY A 314 9.92 70.89 50.62
C GLY A 314 10.07 70.28 49.28
#